data_a15ff877e17f6a0f2d968805da1157b1
#
_entry.id   a15ff877e17f6a0f2d968805da1157b1
#
_cell.length_a   1.000
_cell.length_b   1.000
_cell.length_c   1.000
_cell.angle_alpha   90.00
_cell.angle_beta   90.00
_cell.angle_gamma   90.00
#
_symmetry.space_group_name_H-M   'P 1'
#
loop_
_entity.id
_entity.type
_entity.pdbx_description
1 polymer ?
#
loop_
_entity_poly.entity_id
_entity_poly.type
_entity_poly.pdbx_seq_one_letter_code
_entity_poly.pdbx_strand_id
1 'polypeptide(L)'
;SETVHEFSIYTEGWFYLMKKGLTELVFVLDRSGSMSGLESDTIGGFNRMIEKQKTEPGEVMVTTVLFDHQYEVIHDRFPIHMIRPLTEKDYYARGCTALLDAVGMTIDKVSRIQRYLPREAQAEKVIFVITTDGYENSSKEYTYKQIREMIRQKEQAHWEFIFLGANMDAVSEAEKIGIAHDRAAAFENDSDGVQLNYEVITETISAMRACAPTSRIDG
;
A
#
# COMPACT_ATOMS: atom_id res chain seq x y z
N SER A 1 -45.12 3.89 25.98
CA SER A 1 -43.97 4.85 25.76
C SER A 1 -42.63 4.22 26.14
N GLU A 2 -42.41 2.90 25.92
CA GLU A 2 -41.17 2.19 26.31
C GLU A 2 -40.44 1.50 25.13
N THR A 3 -40.82 1.81 23.88
CA THR A 3 -40.30 1.06 22.72
C THR A 3 -39.32 1.83 21.84
N VAL A 4 -38.88 3.03 22.24
CA VAL A 4 -37.98 3.86 21.40
C VAL A 4 -36.51 3.86 21.90
N HIS A 5 -36.24 3.35 23.11
CA HIS A 5 -34.88 3.37 23.69
C HIS A 5 -34.02 2.13 23.35
N GLU A 6 -34.61 1.02 22.92
CA GLU A 6 -33.83 -0.20 22.64
C GLU A 6 -33.17 -0.22 21.25
N PHE A 7 -33.68 0.57 20.28
CA PHE A 7 -33.10 0.58 18.92
C PHE A 7 -31.81 1.41 18.79
N SER A 8 -31.56 2.34 19.72
CA SER A 8 -30.36 3.19 19.70
C SER A 8 -29.09 2.49 20.17
N ILE A 9 -29.22 1.46 21.00
CA ILE A 9 -28.07 0.73 21.56
C ILE A 9 -27.44 -0.22 20.56
N TYR A 10 -28.20 -0.73 19.58
CA TYR A 10 -27.69 -1.66 18.58
C TYR A 10 -26.92 -0.99 17.43
N THR A 11 -27.17 0.28 17.14
CA THR A 11 -26.46 1.00 16.08
C THR A 11 -25.09 1.53 16.54
N GLU A 12 -24.92 1.88 17.82
CA GLU A 12 -23.61 2.33 18.33
C GLU A 12 -22.64 1.17 18.61
N GLY A 13 -23.14 -0.03 18.92
CA GLY A 13 -22.31 -1.21 19.19
C GLY A 13 -21.62 -1.80 17.95
N TRP A 14 -22.12 -1.52 16.75
CA TRP A 14 -21.59 -2.07 15.51
C TRP A 14 -20.36 -1.30 14.98
N PHE A 15 -20.20 -0.02 15.36
CA PHE A 15 -19.02 0.78 15.02
C PHE A 15 -17.78 0.47 15.88
N TYR A 16 -17.93 -0.23 16.98
CA TYR A 16 -16.85 -0.54 17.94
C TYR A 16 -16.05 -1.80 17.64
N LEU A 17 -16.36 -2.53 16.55
CA LEU A 17 -15.81 -3.88 16.31
C LEU A 17 -14.60 -3.92 15.38
N MET A 18 -14.21 -2.81 14.75
CA MET A 18 -12.91 -2.74 14.05
C MET A 18 -11.83 -2.39 15.08
N LYS A 19 -10.66 -3.02 14.98
CA LYS A 19 -9.56 -2.72 15.88
C LYS A 19 -9.09 -1.29 15.63
N LYS A 20 -9.51 -0.37 16.49
CA LYS A 20 -9.12 1.04 16.38
C LYS A 20 -7.60 1.16 16.31
N GLY A 21 -7.14 1.89 15.31
CA GLY A 21 -5.72 2.16 15.12
C GLY A 21 -4.93 1.05 14.45
N LEU A 22 -5.58 -0.06 13.99
CA LEU A 22 -4.89 -1.05 13.16
C LEU A 22 -4.79 -0.56 11.72
N THR A 23 -3.57 -0.42 11.25
CA THR A 23 -3.26 -0.11 9.84
C THR A 23 -2.66 -1.33 9.16
N GLU A 24 -3.08 -1.62 7.93
CA GLU A 24 -2.38 -2.53 7.04
C GLU A 24 -1.59 -1.75 6.01
N LEU A 25 -0.26 -1.82 6.08
CA LEU A 25 0.66 -1.27 5.09
C LEU A 25 0.99 -2.33 4.06
N VAL A 26 0.73 -2.03 2.80
CA VAL A 26 0.94 -2.94 1.68
C VAL A 26 1.94 -2.34 0.72
N PHE A 27 3.10 -2.96 0.58
CA PHE A 27 4.16 -2.55 -0.32
C PHE A 27 4.16 -3.45 -1.56
N VAL A 28 4.11 -2.82 -2.73
CA VAL A 28 4.26 -3.47 -4.04
C VAL A 28 5.51 -2.88 -4.69
N LEU A 29 6.63 -3.56 -4.53
CA LEU A 29 7.96 -3.08 -4.90
C LEU A 29 8.43 -3.74 -6.17
N ASP A 30 8.69 -2.91 -7.18
CA ASP A 30 9.31 -3.34 -8.43
C ASP A 30 10.76 -3.77 -8.19
N ARG A 31 11.12 -4.94 -8.71
CA ARG A 31 12.50 -5.40 -8.81
C ARG A 31 12.82 -5.80 -10.26
N SER A 32 12.14 -5.23 -11.24
CA SER A 32 12.44 -5.47 -12.66
C SER A 32 13.83 -4.98 -13.04
N GLY A 33 14.29 -5.35 -14.23
CA GLY A 33 15.66 -5.08 -14.66
C GLY A 33 16.01 -3.59 -14.72
N SER A 34 15.03 -2.69 -14.85
CA SER A 34 15.22 -1.24 -14.81
C SER A 34 15.65 -0.74 -13.43
N MET A 35 15.28 -1.44 -12.35
CA MET A 35 15.72 -1.14 -10.98
C MET A 35 17.22 -1.42 -10.73
N SER A 36 17.95 -1.91 -11.74
CA SER A 36 19.38 -2.19 -11.61
C SER A 36 20.20 -0.94 -11.31
N GLY A 37 20.97 -0.99 -10.23
CA GLY A 37 21.73 0.15 -9.71
C GLY A 37 20.99 0.94 -8.63
N LEU A 38 19.71 0.66 -8.37
CA LEU A 38 18.91 1.27 -7.30
C LEU A 38 18.65 0.33 -6.12
N GLU A 39 19.19 -0.89 -6.17
CA GLU A 39 18.86 -1.92 -5.18
C GLU A 39 19.20 -1.47 -3.76
N SER A 40 20.40 -0.92 -3.54
CA SER A 40 20.86 -0.47 -2.23
C SER A 40 20.01 0.68 -1.69
N ASP A 41 19.60 1.60 -2.56
CA ASP A 41 18.80 2.77 -2.19
C ASP A 41 17.36 2.36 -1.87
N THR A 42 16.78 1.46 -2.66
CA THR A 42 15.47 0.88 -2.42
C THR A 42 15.44 0.11 -1.11
N ILE A 43 16.41 -0.76 -0.86
CA ILE A 43 16.58 -1.49 0.40
C ILE A 43 16.71 -0.52 1.57
N GLY A 44 17.61 0.45 1.45
CA GLY A 44 17.84 1.45 2.49
C GLY A 44 16.62 2.30 2.79
N GLY A 45 15.93 2.76 1.74
CA GLY A 45 14.68 3.54 1.85
C GLY A 45 13.56 2.76 2.53
N PHE A 46 13.30 1.54 2.06
CA PHE A 46 12.31 0.65 2.68
C PHE A 46 12.62 0.39 4.16
N ASN A 47 13.87 0.05 4.48
CA ASN A 47 14.25 -0.24 5.86
C ASN A 47 14.09 0.97 6.77
N ARG A 48 14.52 2.16 6.35
CA ARG A 48 14.32 3.40 7.14
C ARG A 48 12.84 3.70 7.36
N MET A 49 12.02 3.54 6.32
CA MET A 49 10.57 3.73 6.42
C MET A 49 9.95 2.77 7.43
N ILE A 50 10.26 1.48 7.37
CA ILE A 50 9.77 0.49 8.34
C ILE A 50 10.20 0.86 9.76
N GLU A 51 11.46 1.22 9.98
CA GLU A 51 11.95 1.62 11.31
C GLU A 51 11.23 2.88 11.83
N LYS A 52 10.99 3.87 10.99
CA LYS A 52 10.21 5.06 11.40
C LYS A 52 8.78 4.67 11.76
N GLN A 53 8.12 3.86 10.95
CA GLN A 53 6.75 3.42 11.22
C GLN A 53 6.62 2.55 12.48
N LYS A 54 7.67 1.86 12.91
CA LYS A 54 7.72 1.14 14.21
C LYS A 54 7.64 2.10 15.41
N THR A 55 8.11 3.33 15.27
CA THR A 55 8.10 4.33 16.35
C THR A 55 6.79 5.10 16.47
N GLU A 56 5.95 5.04 15.43
CA GLU A 56 4.66 5.73 15.39
C GLU A 56 3.58 4.98 16.18
N PRO A 57 2.64 5.69 16.81
CA PRO A 57 1.57 5.04 17.55
C PRO A 57 0.64 4.23 16.66
N GLY A 58 -0.02 3.23 17.26
CA GLY A 58 -0.96 2.35 16.58
C GLY A 58 -0.33 1.04 16.10
N GLU A 59 -1.18 0.03 15.94
CA GLU A 59 -0.74 -1.28 15.42
C GLU A 59 -0.64 -1.28 13.90
N VAL A 60 0.37 -1.95 13.38
CA VAL A 60 0.59 -2.06 11.93
C VAL A 60 0.88 -3.50 11.57
N MET A 61 0.14 -3.99 10.57
CA MET A 61 0.44 -5.22 9.84
C MET A 61 1.05 -4.85 8.50
N VAL A 62 2.10 -5.57 8.09
CA VAL A 62 2.84 -5.29 6.85
C VAL A 62 2.71 -6.46 5.90
N THR A 63 2.29 -6.16 4.68
CA THR A 63 2.37 -7.05 3.53
C THR A 63 3.37 -6.46 2.54
N THR A 64 4.38 -7.24 2.13
CA THR A 64 5.36 -6.78 1.14
C THR A 64 5.43 -7.77 -0.01
N VAL A 65 5.20 -7.25 -1.18
CA VAL A 65 5.27 -7.97 -2.45
C VAL A 65 6.45 -7.42 -3.26
N LEU A 66 7.30 -8.30 -3.73
CA LEU A 66 8.28 -8.00 -4.76
C LEU A 66 7.75 -8.50 -6.10
N PHE A 67 7.89 -7.69 -7.14
CA PHE A 67 7.47 -8.12 -8.48
C PHE A 67 8.49 -7.77 -9.55
N ASP A 68 8.54 -8.62 -10.54
CA ASP A 68 9.16 -8.45 -11.85
C ASP A 68 8.17 -9.05 -12.89
N HIS A 69 8.53 -10.06 -13.64
CA HIS A 69 7.60 -10.93 -14.37
C HIS A 69 7.03 -12.05 -13.47
N GLN A 70 7.42 -12.09 -12.21
CA GLN A 70 6.94 -12.99 -11.16
C GLN A 70 6.41 -12.17 -9.99
N TYR A 71 5.54 -12.77 -9.22
CA TYR A 71 4.92 -12.21 -8.02
C TYR A 71 5.40 -12.96 -6.79
N GLU A 72 6.03 -12.28 -5.84
CA GLU A 72 6.58 -12.91 -4.64
C GLU A 72 6.17 -12.14 -3.38
N VAL A 73 5.51 -12.82 -2.45
CA VAL A 73 5.14 -12.24 -1.15
C VAL A 73 6.22 -12.58 -0.15
N ILE A 74 6.96 -11.60 0.31
CA ILE A 74 8.04 -11.76 1.30
C ILE A 74 7.59 -11.49 2.73
N HIS A 75 6.59 -10.62 2.91
CA HIS A 75 5.88 -10.45 4.18
C HIS A 75 4.38 -10.59 3.92
N ASP A 76 3.71 -11.47 4.66
CA ASP A 76 2.29 -11.72 4.53
C ASP A 76 1.59 -11.36 5.84
N ARG A 77 1.20 -10.08 5.96
CA ARG A 77 0.51 -9.55 7.13
C ARG A 77 1.29 -9.78 8.45
N PHE A 78 2.59 -9.48 8.43
CA PHE A 78 3.43 -9.55 9.62
C PHE A 78 3.24 -8.30 10.50
N PRO A 79 3.18 -8.44 11.84
CA PRO A 79 3.30 -7.27 12.72
C PRO A 79 4.57 -6.51 12.42
N ILE A 80 4.49 -5.17 12.32
CA ILE A 80 5.62 -4.35 11.85
C ILE A 80 6.89 -4.54 12.68
N HIS A 81 6.75 -4.77 13.99
CA HIS A 81 7.89 -4.99 14.88
C HIS A 81 8.65 -6.31 14.61
N MET A 82 8.03 -7.24 13.86
CA MET A 82 8.64 -8.50 13.43
C MET A 82 9.33 -8.40 12.06
N ILE A 83 9.14 -7.29 11.34
CA ILE A 83 9.79 -7.08 10.04
C ILE A 83 11.28 -6.92 10.26
N ARG A 84 12.05 -7.79 9.60
CA ARG A 84 13.51 -7.68 9.54
C ARG A 84 13.91 -6.79 8.37
N PRO A 85 15.05 -6.08 8.47
CA PRO A 85 15.55 -5.30 7.34
C PRO A 85 15.74 -6.16 6.10
N LEU A 86 15.32 -5.62 4.95
CA LEU A 86 15.63 -6.21 3.65
C LEU A 86 17.13 -6.15 3.40
N THR A 87 17.65 -7.14 2.69
CA THR A 87 19.04 -7.25 2.28
C THR A 87 19.12 -7.49 0.76
N GLU A 88 20.32 -7.44 0.21
CA GLU A 88 20.59 -7.80 -1.20
C GLU A 88 20.22 -9.25 -1.54
N LYS A 89 20.03 -10.11 -0.54
CA LYS A 89 19.55 -11.49 -0.74
C LYS A 89 18.04 -11.53 -0.99
N ASP A 90 17.31 -10.56 -0.44
CA ASP A 90 15.85 -10.48 -0.54
C ASP A 90 15.44 -9.67 -1.77
N TYR A 91 16.16 -8.58 -2.07
CA TYR A 91 15.85 -7.65 -3.14
C TYR A 91 17.02 -7.49 -4.10
N TYR A 92 16.82 -7.89 -5.36
CA TYR A 92 17.77 -7.76 -6.47
C TYR A 92 17.01 -7.62 -7.80
N ALA A 93 17.52 -6.78 -8.69
CA ALA A 93 16.87 -6.46 -9.95
C ALA A 93 16.95 -7.63 -10.96
N ARG A 94 15.80 -7.91 -11.63
CA ARG A 94 15.72 -8.94 -12.70
C ARG A 94 14.42 -8.85 -13.50
N GLY A 95 14.43 -9.36 -14.72
CA GLY A 95 13.21 -9.63 -15.51
C GLY A 95 12.52 -8.38 -16.05
N CYS A 96 11.22 -8.50 -16.34
CA CYS A 96 10.34 -7.49 -16.94
C CYS A 96 9.35 -6.97 -15.88
N THR A 97 8.58 -5.94 -16.23
CA THR A 97 7.68 -5.23 -15.31
C THR A 97 6.22 -5.65 -15.52
N ALA A 98 5.70 -6.56 -14.69
CA ALA A 98 4.29 -6.96 -14.66
C ALA A 98 3.51 -6.19 -13.57
N LEU A 99 3.45 -4.87 -13.71
CA LEU A 99 2.89 -3.96 -12.71
C LEU A 99 1.40 -4.22 -12.45
N LEU A 100 0.61 -4.37 -13.51
CA LEU A 100 -0.85 -4.56 -13.37
C LEU A 100 -1.17 -5.87 -12.68
N ASP A 101 -0.45 -6.95 -13.02
CA ASP A 101 -0.63 -8.25 -12.37
C ASP A 101 -0.25 -8.15 -10.88
N ALA A 102 0.87 -7.50 -10.55
CA ALA A 102 1.32 -7.34 -9.18
C ALA A 102 0.31 -6.54 -8.33
N VAL A 103 -0.18 -5.42 -8.85
CA VAL A 103 -1.18 -4.58 -8.16
C VAL A 103 -2.50 -5.32 -8.01
N GLY A 104 -3.01 -5.93 -9.08
CA GLY A 104 -4.29 -6.65 -9.08
C GLY A 104 -4.29 -7.83 -8.12
N MET A 105 -3.29 -8.71 -8.22
CA MET A 105 -3.13 -9.86 -7.31
C MET A 105 -3.02 -9.42 -5.84
N THR A 106 -2.31 -8.32 -5.58
CA THR A 106 -2.16 -7.81 -4.21
C THR A 106 -3.48 -7.24 -3.67
N ILE A 107 -4.22 -6.46 -4.47
CA ILE A 107 -5.55 -5.95 -4.08
C ILE A 107 -6.50 -7.12 -3.79
N ASP A 108 -6.53 -8.15 -4.64
CA ASP A 108 -7.38 -9.32 -4.44
C ASP A 108 -6.99 -10.11 -3.19
N LYS A 109 -5.67 -10.31 -2.97
CA LYS A 109 -5.16 -10.97 -1.76
C LYS A 109 -5.59 -10.24 -0.50
N VAL A 110 -5.30 -8.95 -0.38
CA VAL A 110 -5.63 -8.14 0.80
C VAL A 110 -7.14 -8.04 0.99
N SER A 111 -7.91 -7.88 -0.09
CA SER A 111 -9.38 -7.86 -0.04
C SER A 111 -9.96 -9.15 0.52
N ARG A 112 -9.41 -10.29 0.10
CA ARG A 112 -9.83 -11.60 0.59
C ARG A 112 -9.52 -11.74 2.06
N ILE A 113 -8.32 -11.38 2.48
CA ILE A 113 -7.90 -11.42 3.88
C ILE A 113 -8.86 -10.55 4.73
N GLN A 114 -9.03 -9.27 4.38
CA GLN A 114 -9.90 -8.37 5.12
C GLN A 114 -11.35 -8.89 5.22
N ARG A 115 -11.86 -9.50 4.17
CA ARG A 115 -13.23 -10.05 4.14
C ARG A 115 -13.43 -11.23 5.10
N TYR A 116 -12.42 -12.11 5.22
CA TYR A 116 -12.53 -13.33 6.02
C TYR A 116 -12.05 -13.18 7.46
N LEU A 117 -11.35 -12.10 7.77
CA LEU A 117 -10.97 -11.81 9.15
C LEU A 117 -12.19 -11.47 10.01
N PRO A 118 -12.21 -11.89 11.28
CA PRO A 118 -13.12 -11.32 12.26
C PRO A 118 -13.01 -9.79 12.27
N ARG A 119 -14.11 -9.09 12.51
CA ARG A 119 -14.15 -7.62 12.44
C ARG A 119 -13.12 -6.96 13.34
N GLU A 120 -12.89 -7.51 14.51
CA GLU A 120 -11.90 -7.06 15.49
C GLU A 120 -10.44 -7.22 15.02
N ALA A 121 -10.20 -8.02 13.97
CA ALA A 121 -8.89 -8.22 13.35
C ALA A 121 -8.75 -7.53 11.98
N GLN A 122 -9.83 -6.94 11.46
CA GLN A 122 -9.80 -6.15 10.24
C GLN A 122 -9.07 -4.83 10.46
N ALA A 123 -8.30 -4.40 9.47
CA ALA A 123 -7.64 -3.11 9.52
C ALA A 123 -8.65 -1.96 9.38
N GLU A 124 -8.50 -0.94 10.21
CA GLU A 124 -9.24 0.31 10.08
C GLU A 124 -8.79 1.10 8.85
N LYS A 125 -7.51 0.97 8.51
CA LYS A 125 -6.88 1.62 7.35
C LYS A 125 -6.07 0.63 6.56
N VAL A 126 -6.14 0.74 5.24
CA VAL A 126 -5.29 -0.01 4.33
C VAL A 126 -4.59 1.00 3.43
N ILE A 127 -3.26 0.99 3.43
CA ILE A 127 -2.44 1.93 2.66
C ILE A 127 -1.54 1.12 1.74
N PHE A 128 -1.71 1.30 0.44
CA PHE A 128 -0.87 0.73 -0.60
C PHE A 128 0.23 1.71 -0.99
N VAL A 129 1.45 1.22 -1.07
CA VAL A 129 2.61 1.94 -1.60
C VAL A 129 3.15 1.13 -2.77
N ILE A 130 3.03 1.68 -3.96
CA ILE A 130 3.46 1.06 -5.22
C ILE A 130 4.71 1.81 -5.69
N THR A 131 5.81 1.09 -5.87
CA THR A 131 7.08 1.67 -6.33
C THR A 131 7.54 0.98 -7.60
N THR A 132 7.83 1.73 -8.67
CA THR A 132 8.35 1.22 -9.94
C THR A 132 9.25 2.28 -10.62
N ASP A 133 10.19 1.86 -11.44
CA ASP A 133 10.95 2.72 -12.36
C ASP A 133 10.70 2.38 -13.83
N GLY A 134 9.81 1.42 -14.07
CA GLY A 134 9.52 0.90 -15.39
C GLY A 134 8.05 1.02 -15.78
N TYR A 135 7.84 1.17 -17.09
CA TYR A 135 6.50 1.08 -17.66
C TYR A 135 6.03 -0.37 -17.68
N GLU A 136 4.72 -0.55 -17.46
CA GLU A 136 4.04 -1.84 -17.65
C GLU A 136 4.40 -2.46 -19.01
N ASN A 137 4.89 -3.70 -19.00
CA ASN A 137 5.30 -4.34 -20.24
C ASN A 137 5.10 -5.87 -20.29
N SER A 138 4.63 -6.51 -19.21
CA SER A 138 4.57 -7.98 -19.17
C SER A 138 3.38 -8.58 -18.43
N SER A 139 2.42 -7.79 -17.98
CA SER A 139 1.20 -8.28 -17.34
C SER A 139 0.32 -9.07 -18.31
N LYS A 140 -0.34 -10.12 -17.81
CA LYS A 140 -1.17 -11.04 -18.59
C LYS A 140 -2.56 -11.24 -18.01
N GLU A 141 -2.70 -11.08 -16.70
CA GLU A 141 -3.93 -11.39 -15.96
C GLU A 141 -4.84 -10.17 -15.80
N TYR A 142 -4.24 -8.98 -15.64
CA TYR A 142 -4.98 -7.75 -15.40
C TYR A 142 -4.71 -6.68 -16.46
N THR A 143 -5.75 -5.89 -16.75
CA THR A 143 -5.69 -4.75 -17.66
C THR A 143 -5.77 -3.44 -16.89
N TYR A 144 -5.32 -2.33 -17.49
CA TYR A 144 -5.47 -0.98 -16.92
C TYR A 144 -6.91 -0.67 -16.47
N LYS A 145 -7.89 -1.07 -17.28
CA LYS A 145 -9.32 -0.86 -16.96
C LYS A 145 -9.74 -1.60 -15.70
N GLN A 146 -9.30 -2.85 -15.55
CA GLN A 146 -9.62 -3.65 -14.36
C GLN A 146 -8.96 -3.08 -13.12
N ILE A 147 -7.66 -2.73 -13.18
CA ILE A 147 -6.95 -2.13 -12.05
C ILE A 147 -7.58 -0.80 -11.63
N ARG A 148 -7.91 0.06 -12.59
CA ARG A 148 -8.60 1.33 -12.30
C ARG A 148 -9.92 1.12 -11.55
N GLU A 149 -10.71 0.16 -11.98
CA GLU A 149 -11.97 -0.14 -11.33
C GLU A 149 -11.76 -0.73 -9.92
N MET A 150 -10.77 -1.60 -9.75
CA MET A 150 -10.42 -2.17 -8.44
C MET A 150 -9.97 -1.08 -7.47
N ILE A 151 -9.06 -0.19 -7.89
CA ILE A 151 -8.58 0.93 -7.06
C ILE A 151 -9.76 1.83 -6.67
N ARG A 152 -10.58 2.26 -7.64
CA ARG A 152 -11.76 3.09 -7.39
C ARG A 152 -12.70 2.47 -6.34
N GLN A 153 -12.96 1.16 -6.42
CA GLN A 153 -13.80 0.47 -5.44
C GLN A 153 -13.15 0.42 -4.05
N LYS A 154 -11.83 0.30 -3.98
CA LYS A 154 -11.12 0.27 -2.70
C LYS A 154 -10.99 1.64 -2.07
N GLU A 155 -10.80 2.69 -2.86
CA GLU A 155 -10.86 4.07 -2.36
C GLU A 155 -12.22 4.41 -1.76
N GLN A 156 -13.32 3.91 -2.36
CA GLN A 156 -14.67 4.01 -1.77
C GLN A 156 -14.79 3.28 -0.42
N ALA A 157 -13.97 2.26 -0.20
CA ALA A 157 -13.85 1.54 1.06
C ALA A 157 -12.72 2.10 1.97
N HIS A 158 -12.31 3.34 1.72
CA HIS A 158 -11.29 4.08 2.49
C HIS A 158 -9.88 3.46 2.46
N TRP A 159 -9.53 2.74 1.37
CA TRP A 159 -8.16 2.37 1.12
C TRP A 159 -7.43 3.54 0.48
N GLU A 160 -6.18 3.71 0.82
CA GLU A 160 -5.32 4.74 0.27
C GLU A 160 -4.27 4.10 -0.66
N PHE A 161 -3.98 4.78 -1.77
CA PHE A 161 -2.97 4.33 -2.72
C PHE A 161 -1.96 5.44 -2.96
N ILE A 162 -0.68 5.10 -2.90
CA ILE A 162 0.46 5.98 -3.19
C ILE A 162 1.26 5.34 -4.31
N PHE A 163 1.58 6.09 -5.33
CA PHE A 163 2.37 5.65 -6.47
C PHE A 163 3.67 6.43 -6.60
N LEU A 164 4.75 5.72 -6.75
CA LEU A 164 6.10 6.26 -6.85
C LEU A 164 6.75 5.75 -8.12
N GLY A 165 7.06 6.64 -9.01
CA GLY A 165 7.73 6.33 -10.26
C GLY A 165 9.12 6.97 -10.33
N ALA A 166 10.16 6.16 -10.54
CA ALA A 166 11.49 6.67 -10.86
C ALA A 166 11.62 6.92 -12.36
N ASN A 167 12.28 8.01 -12.77
CA ASN A 167 12.63 8.33 -14.16
C ASN A 167 11.49 8.21 -15.18
N MET A 168 10.26 8.33 -14.75
CA MET A 168 9.09 8.19 -15.59
C MET A 168 8.08 9.28 -15.30
N ASP A 169 7.13 9.47 -16.19
CA ASP A 169 5.95 10.27 -15.89
C ASP A 169 5.05 9.49 -14.92
N ALA A 170 5.45 9.50 -13.64
CA ALA A 170 4.77 8.77 -12.57
C ALA A 170 3.32 9.21 -12.41
N VAL A 171 3.03 10.48 -12.65
CA VAL A 171 1.66 11.01 -12.57
C VAL A 171 0.81 10.39 -13.67
N SER A 172 1.29 10.39 -14.91
CA SER A 172 0.58 9.80 -16.03
C SER A 172 0.35 8.30 -15.85
N GLU A 173 1.35 7.56 -15.35
CA GLU A 173 1.19 6.12 -15.10
C GLU A 173 0.21 5.84 -13.95
N ALA A 174 0.28 6.61 -12.88
CA ALA A 174 -0.67 6.53 -11.77
C ALA A 174 -2.12 6.77 -12.23
N GLU A 175 -2.34 7.81 -13.05
CA GLU A 175 -3.66 8.12 -13.61
C GLU A 175 -4.20 7.00 -14.52
N LYS A 176 -3.33 6.31 -15.26
CA LYS A 176 -3.74 5.15 -16.08
C LYS A 176 -4.36 4.03 -15.25
N ILE A 177 -3.86 3.84 -14.04
CA ILE A 177 -4.40 2.84 -13.08
C ILE A 177 -5.43 3.42 -12.11
N GLY A 178 -5.73 4.71 -12.20
CA GLY A 178 -6.80 5.37 -11.43
C GLY A 178 -6.35 6.02 -10.13
N ILE A 179 -5.07 6.13 -9.86
CA ILE A 179 -4.52 6.85 -8.70
C ILE A 179 -4.45 8.34 -9.05
N ALA A 180 -4.96 9.20 -8.16
CA ALA A 180 -4.98 10.64 -8.35
C ALA A 180 -3.55 11.25 -8.33
N HIS A 181 -3.36 12.35 -9.05
CA HIS A 181 -2.06 12.97 -9.23
C HIS A 181 -1.39 13.41 -7.92
N ASP A 182 -2.18 13.83 -6.93
CA ASP A 182 -1.70 14.23 -5.60
C ASP A 182 -1.26 13.05 -4.71
N ARG A 183 -1.47 11.83 -5.20
CA ARG A 183 -1.03 10.57 -4.62
C ARG A 183 0.09 9.89 -5.42
N ALA A 184 0.58 10.58 -6.45
CA ALA A 184 1.67 10.12 -7.29
C ALA A 184 2.87 11.07 -7.17
N ALA A 185 4.07 10.51 -7.05
CA ALA A 185 5.32 11.26 -7.06
C ALA A 185 6.32 10.64 -8.01
N ALA A 186 6.97 11.51 -8.81
CA ALA A 186 8.12 11.13 -9.60
C ALA A 186 9.41 11.44 -8.82
N PHE A 187 10.43 10.61 -8.99
CA PHE A 187 11.74 10.85 -8.43
C PHE A 187 12.85 10.58 -9.45
N GLU A 188 13.96 11.29 -9.28
CA GLU A 188 15.16 11.05 -10.09
C GLU A 188 15.83 9.75 -9.64
N ASN A 189 16.37 9.01 -10.63
CA ASN A 189 17.06 7.74 -10.41
C ASN A 189 18.50 7.99 -9.95
N ASP A 190 18.65 8.69 -8.84
CA ASP A 190 19.91 8.81 -8.12
C ASP A 190 19.65 8.57 -6.62
N SER A 191 20.72 8.37 -5.85
CA SER A 191 20.60 8.04 -4.43
C SER A 191 19.90 9.14 -3.63
N ASP A 192 20.08 10.40 -3.99
CA ASP A 192 19.49 11.53 -3.29
C ASP A 192 17.97 11.63 -3.58
N GLY A 193 17.56 11.43 -4.84
CA GLY A 193 16.15 11.39 -5.24
C GLY A 193 15.39 10.23 -4.60
N VAL A 194 15.95 9.03 -4.63
CA VAL A 194 15.35 7.85 -3.98
C VAL A 194 15.19 8.08 -2.47
N GLN A 195 16.23 8.58 -1.80
CA GLN A 195 16.19 8.83 -0.37
C GLN A 195 15.13 9.87 0.01
N LEU A 196 15.09 11.02 -0.70
CA LEU A 196 14.13 12.09 -0.45
C LEU A 196 12.68 11.59 -0.59
N ASN A 197 12.42 10.76 -1.60
CA ASN A 197 11.07 10.24 -1.81
C ASN A 197 10.63 9.24 -0.73
N TYR A 198 11.51 8.36 -0.28
CA TYR A 198 11.19 7.49 0.85
C TYR A 198 10.91 8.30 2.13
N GLU A 199 11.56 9.45 2.33
CA GLU A 199 11.26 10.37 3.45
C GLU A 199 9.86 10.97 3.31
N VAL A 200 9.53 11.53 2.13
CA VAL A 200 8.20 12.11 1.85
C VAL A 200 7.10 11.08 2.03
N ILE A 201 7.29 9.84 1.55
CA ILE A 201 6.30 8.77 1.74
C ILE A 201 6.16 8.42 3.20
N THR A 202 7.27 8.32 3.91
CA THR A 202 7.28 8.00 5.34
C THR A 202 6.42 8.98 6.11
N GLU A 203 6.58 10.29 5.86
CA GLU A 203 5.75 11.34 6.46
C GLU A 203 4.30 11.27 6.00
N THR A 204 4.06 10.98 4.72
CA THR A 204 2.70 10.81 4.18
C THR A 204 1.98 9.64 4.85
N ILE A 205 2.62 8.49 5.01
CA ILE A 205 2.07 7.33 5.72
C ILE A 205 1.80 7.70 7.18
N SER A 206 2.73 8.38 7.85
CA SER A 206 2.55 8.82 9.23
C SER A 206 1.33 9.75 9.39
N ALA A 207 1.16 10.70 8.47
CA ALA A 207 0.00 11.58 8.45
C ALA A 207 -1.31 10.80 8.21
N MET A 208 -1.32 9.87 7.24
CA MET A 208 -2.49 9.03 6.96
C MET A 208 -2.86 8.15 8.16
N ARG A 209 -1.88 7.61 8.87
CA ARG A 209 -2.11 6.80 10.07
C ARG A 209 -2.67 7.64 11.22
N ALA A 210 -2.21 8.89 11.38
CA ALA A 210 -2.66 9.81 12.43
C ALA A 210 -4.06 10.37 12.19
N CYS A 211 -4.49 10.53 10.93
CA CYS A 211 -5.83 11.03 10.61
C CYS A 211 -6.91 10.06 11.11
N ALA A 212 -7.94 10.57 11.79
CA ALA A 212 -9.12 9.78 12.05
C ALA A 212 -9.78 9.37 10.73
N PRO A 213 -10.40 8.16 10.63
CA PRO A 213 -11.19 7.82 9.45
C PRO A 213 -12.22 8.93 9.24
N THR A 214 -12.24 9.49 8.04
CA THR A 214 -13.26 10.49 7.68
C THR A 214 -14.62 9.80 7.72
N SER A 215 -15.38 10.05 8.79
CA SER A 215 -16.80 9.73 8.80
C SER A 215 -17.45 10.62 7.73
N ARG A 216 -17.69 10.08 6.53
CA ARG A 216 -18.66 10.71 5.65
C ARG A 216 -19.99 10.66 6.37
N ILE A 217 -20.47 11.83 6.75
CA ILE A 217 -21.87 12.04 7.08
C ILE A 217 -22.59 11.81 5.74
N ASP A 218 -23.24 10.65 5.63
CA ASP A 218 -24.14 10.38 4.52
C ASP A 218 -25.25 11.42 4.59
N GLY A 219 -25.28 12.30 3.58
CA GLY A 219 -26.36 13.24 3.32
C GLY A 219 -27.35 12.63 2.34
#